data_9a665d886736228f43f970720044c1dc
#
_entry.id   9a665d886736228f43f970720044c1dc
#
_cell.length_a   1.000
_cell.length_b   1.000
_cell.length_c   1.000
_cell.angle_alpha   90.00
_cell.angle_beta   90.00
_cell.angle_gamma   90.00
#
_symmetry.space_group_name_H-M   'P 1'
#
loop_
_entity.id
_entity.type
_entity.pdbx_description
1 polymer ?
#
loop_
_entity_poly.entity_id
_entity_poly.type
_entity_poly.pdbx_seq_one_letter_code
_entity_poly.pdbx_strand_id
1 'polypeptide(L)'
;MLSRIEPSFYASIADYKKAMKDNHDGFDGCSSLEKYDDIEKWHLNVMLFEREETLPPGYSIAFEYVYVHEDEVVGMINVRPLALTHPYLKRFGGHIGYSIKPSWRRHGVGTGMLHDMLGICRNDYGLNRILITCAEDNEGSRRVIMNNGGVLEGKILYPPEDKMIERYWISL
;
A
#
# COMPACT_ATOMS: atom_id res chain seq x y z
N MET A 1 -4.04 -14.20 2.70
CA MET A 1 -3.09 -14.52 1.61
C MET A 1 -3.09 -13.37 0.61
N LEU A 2 -1.90 -12.91 0.14
CA LEU A 2 -1.81 -11.92 -0.94
C LEU A 2 -2.19 -12.53 -2.29
N SER A 3 -2.94 -11.80 -3.08
CA SER A 3 -3.32 -12.14 -4.45
C SER A 3 -3.25 -10.92 -5.36
N ARG A 4 -3.05 -11.16 -6.65
CA ARG A 4 -3.30 -10.14 -7.67
C ARG A 4 -4.80 -9.89 -7.78
N ILE A 5 -5.17 -8.70 -8.27
CA ILE A 5 -6.58 -8.38 -8.47
C ILE A 5 -7.13 -9.22 -9.61
N GLU A 6 -8.28 -9.84 -9.36
CA GLU A 6 -9.05 -10.63 -10.32
C GLU A 6 -10.53 -10.20 -10.27
N PRO A 7 -11.31 -10.42 -11.36
CA PRO A 7 -12.72 -10.07 -11.41
C PRO A 7 -13.57 -10.70 -10.29
N SER A 8 -13.18 -11.89 -9.81
CA SER A 8 -13.81 -12.57 -8.68
C SER A 8 -13.80 -11.76 -7.38
N PHE A 9 -12.84 -10.82 -7.21
CA PHE A 9 -12.73 -9.96 -6.03
C PHE A 9 -13.50 -8.65 -6.13
N TYR A 10 -14.07 -8.28 -7.29
CA TYR A 10 -14.67 -6.96 -7.49
C TYR A 10 -15.77 -6.62 -6.48
N ALA A 11 -16.66 -7.58 -6.20
CA ALA A 11 -17.71 -7.38 -5.19
C ALA A 11 -17.12 -7.12 -3.81
N SER A 12 -16.12 -7.91 -3.40
CA SER A 12 -15.45 -7.74 -2.11
C SER A 12 -14.61 -6.46 -2.03
N ILE A 13 -14.01 -6.02 -3.15
CA ILE A 13 -13.31 -4.71 -3.22
C ILE A 13 -14.32 -3.55 -3.08
N ALA A 14 -15.51 -3.68 -3.67
CA ALA A 14 -16.57 -2.68 -3.50
C ALA A 14 -17.02 -2.57 -2.03
N ASP A 15 -17.18 -3.71 -1.34
CA ASP A 15 -17.50 -3.77 0.09
C ASP A 15 -16.37 -3.20 0.95
N TYR A 16 -15.11 -3.52 0.60
CA TYR A 16 -13.93 -2.92 1.24
C TYR A 16 -13.95 -1.40 1.11
N LYS A 17 -14.14 -0.88 -0.12
CA LYS A 17 -14.23 0.55 -0.40
C LYS A 17 -15.33 1.22 0.43
N LYS A 18 -16.51 0.59 0.49
CA LYS A 18 -17.63 1.09 1.30
C LYS A 18 -17.26 1.18 2.76
N ALA A 19 -16.67 0.12 3.34
CA ALA A 19 -16.27 0.08 4.74
C ALA A 19 -15.24 1.16 5.09
N MET A 20 -14.27 1.43 4.19
CA MET A 20 -13.27 2.49 4.37
C MET A 20 -13.94 3.88 4.34
N LYS A 21 -14.86 4.13 3.39
CA LYS A 21 -15.61 5.40 3.32
C LYS A 21 -16.49 5.64 4.54
N ASP A 22 -17.24 4.62 4.98
CA ASP A 22 -18.12 4.69 6.14
C ASP A 22 -17.34 5.01 7.43
N ASN A 23 -16.08 4.56 7.51
CA ASN A 23 -15.18 4.83 8.63
C ASN A 23 -14.33 6.11 8.47
N HIS A 24 -14.53 6.88 7.40
CA HIS A 24 -13.75 8.08 7.06
C HIS A 24 -12.24 7.86 6.98
N ASP A 25 -11.82 6.68 6.51
CA ASP A 25 -10.42 6.31 6.37
C ASP A 25 -9.80 6.82 5.06
N GLY A 26 -8.47 6.95 5.08
CA GLY A 26 -7.67 7.11 3.87
C GLY A 26 -7.56 5.80 3.06
N PHE A 27 -7.21 5.93 1.79
CA PHE A 27 -7.06 4.83 0.83
C PHE A 27 -5.60 4.56 0.48
N ASP A 28 -4.72 4.56 1.50
CA ASP A 28 -3.32 4.23 1.29
C ASP A 28 -3.17 2.81 0.74
N GLY A 29 -2.36 2.67 -0.32
CA GLY A 29 -2.17 1.37 -0.96
C GLY A 29 -3.33 0.86 -1.79
N CYS A 30 -4.28 1.73 -2.19
CA CYS A 30 -5.46 1.36 -2.98
C CYS A 30 -5.49 2.01 -4.37
N SER A 31 -4.39 2.60 -4.83
CA SER A 31 -4.27 3.21 -6.17
C SER A 31 -5.46 4.09 -6.58
N SER A 32 -5.85 5.02 -5.68
CA SER A 32 -6.98 5.96 -5.87
C SER A 32 -8.35 5.28 -6.05
N LEU A 33 -8.58 4.13 -5.44
CA LEU A 33 -9.86 3.39 -5.48
C LEU A 33 -11.07 4.28 -5.11
N GLU A 34 -10.88 5.25 -4.21
CA GLU A 34 -11.93 6.18 -3.77
C GLU A 34 -12.54 7.01 -4.89
N LYS A 35 -11.80 7.22 -5.99
CA LYS A 35 -12.20 8.06 -7.13
C LYS A 35 -13.06 7.34 -8.17
N TYR A 36 -13.17 6.02 -8.08
CA TYR A 36 -13.85 5.20 -9.08
C TYR A 36 -15.14 4.63 -8.52
N ASP A 37 -16.26 4.85 -9.20
CA ASP A 37 -17.54 4.20 -8.83
C ASP A 37 -17.62 2.76 -9.36
N ASP A 38 -16.84 2.44 -10.37
CA ASP A 38 -16.77 1.15 -11.05
C ASP A 38 -15.41 0.50 -10.76
N ILE A 39 -15.45 -0.68 -10.13
CA ILE A 39 -14.23 -1.42 -9.73
C ILE A 39 -13.47 -1.96 -10.95
N GLU A 40 -14.16 -2.36 -12.01
CA GLU A 40 -13.50 -2.81 -13.24
C GLU A 40 -12.71 -1.66 -13.88
N LYS A 41 -13.28 -0.46 -13.96
CA LYS A 41 -12.57 0.73 -14.46
C LYS A 41 -11.38 1.10 -13.60
N TRP A 42 -11.52 0.98 -12.29
CA TRP A 42 -10.39 1.17 -11.38
C TRP A 42 -9.29 0.13 -11.64
N HIS A 43 -9.63 -1.15 -11.77
CA HIS A 43 -8.66 -2.21 -12.05
C HIS A 43 -7.95 -1.99 -13.39
N LEU A 44 -8.68 -1.63 -14.44
CA LEU A 44 -8.08 -1.27 -15.74
C LEU A 44 -7.09 -0.10 -15.60
N ASN A 45 -7.41 0.90 -14.78
CA ASN A 45 -6.47 1.99 -14.50
C ASN A 45 -5.24 1.50 -13.72
N VAL A 46 -5.40 0.62 -12.71
CA VAL A 46 -4.27 0.02 -11.98
C VAL A 46 -3.29 -0.66 -12.94
N MET A 47 -3.80 -1.41 -13.91
CA MET A 47 -2.96 -2.12 -14.90
C MET A 47 -2.10 -1.18 -15.76
N LEU A 48 -2.51 0.08 -15.95
CA LEU A 48 -1.69 1.07 -16.68
C LEU A 48 -0.40 1.43 -15.94
N PHE A 49 -0.37 1.29 -14.62
CA PHE A 49 0.81 1.58 -13.80
C PHE A 49 1.80 0.42 -13.73
N GLU A 50 1.46 -0.74 -14.26
CA GLU A 50 2.32 -1.93 -14.21
C GLU A 50 3.35 -2.01 -15.34
N ARG A 51 3.24 -1.15 -16.36
CA ARG A 51 4.08 -1.17 -17.56
C ARG A 51 4.59 0.22 -17.90
N GLU A 52 5.86 0.30 -18.34
CA GLU A 52 6.47 1.57 -18.73
C GLU A 52 5.74 2.23 -19.92
N GLU A 53 5.27 1.42 -20.88
CA GLU A 53 4.62 1.91 -22.12
C GLU A 53 3.27 2.60 -21.85
N THR A 54 2.61 2.25 -20.76
CA THR A 54 1.29 2.80 -20.40
C THR A 54 1.34 3.72 -19.20
N LEU A 55 2.52 3.85 -18.56
CA LEU A 55 2.69 4.66 -17.35
C LEU A 55 2.46 6.15 -17.64
N PRO A 56 1.55 6.81 -16.93
CA PRO A 56 1.36 8.25 -17.08
C PRO A 56 2.63 9.03 -16.68
N PRO A 57 2.93 10.17 -17.38
CA PRO A 57 4.09 10.99 -17.05
C PRO A 57 4.08 11.44 -15.58
N GLY A 58 5.24 11.35 -14.92
CA GLY A 58 5.40 11.76 -13.52
C GLY A 58 4.97 10.73 -12.48
N TYR A 59 4.65 9.52 -12.90
CA TYR A 59 4.35 8.40 -12.02
C TYR A 59 5.49 7.36 -12.00
N SER A 60 5.41 6.41 -11.09
CA SER A 60 6.32 5.27 -10.97
C SER A 60 5.55 3.98 -11.21
N ILE A 61 6.23 2.98 -11.75
CA ILE A 61 5.71 1.62 -11.82
C ILE A 61 5.19 1.19 -10.45
N ALA A 62 3.99 0.63 -10.43
CA ALA A 62 3.32 0.16 -9.22
C ALA A 62 2.49 -1.08 -9.49
N PHE A 63 2.50 -2.01 -8.55
CA PHE A 63 1.71 -3.23 -8.59
C PHE A 63 0.78 -3.28 -7.39
N GLU A 64 -0.49 -3.55 -7.63
CA GLU A 64 -1.53 -3.61 -6.61
C GLU A 64 -1.86 -5.06 -6.26
N TYR A 65 -2.07 -5.29 -4.96
CA TYR A 65 -2.45 -6.59 -4.41
C TYR A 65 -3.60 -6.44 -3.42
N VAL A 66 -4.43 -7.46 -3.34
CA VAL A 66 -5.44 -7.63 -2.30
C VAL A 66 -4.98 -8.68 -1.29
N TYR A 67 -5.31 -8.47 -0.02
CA TYR A 67 -5.13 -9.47 1.02
C TYR A 67 -6.46 -10.11 1.34
N VAL A 68 -6.55 -11.42 1.07
CA VAL A 68 -7.80 -12.17 1.11
C VAL A 68 -7.83 -13.11 2.31
N HIS A 69 -8.94 -13.14 3.00
CA HIS A 69 -9.28 -14.09 4.06
C HIS A 69 -10.69 -14.63 3.81
N GLU A 70 -10.84 -15.95 3.64
CA GLU A 70 -12.12 -16.62 3.38
C GLU A 70 -12.95 -15.90 2.28
N ASP A 71 -12.34 -15.65 1.13
CA ASP A 71 -12.91 -14.95 -0.04
C ASP A 71 -13.24 -13.45 0.18
N GLU A 72 -12.98 -12.92 1.37
CA GLU A 72 -13.14 -11.50 1.68
C GLU A 72 -11.81 -10.73 1.49
N VAL A 73 -11.86 -9.59 0.79
CA VAL A 73 -10.75 -8.63 0.74
C VAL A 73 -10.71 -7.85 2.05
N VAL A 74 -9.69 -8.13 2.86
CA VAL A 74 -9.52 -7.55 4.20
C VAL A 74 -8.43 -6.50 4.28
N GLY A 75 -7.61 -6.39 3.23
CA GLY A 75 -6.56 -5.40 3.10
C GLY A 75 -6.16 -5.17 1.65
N MET A 76 -5.56 -4.02 1.39
CA MET A 76 -4.98 -3.67 0.11
C MET A 76 -3.57 -3.14 0.31
N ILE A 77 -2.69 -3.45 -0.62
CA ILE A 77 -1.28 -3.08 -0.55
C ILE A 77 -0.70 -2.93 -1.95
N ASN A 78 0.02 -1.85 -2.17
CA ASN A 78 0.77 -1.70 -3.41
C ASN A 78 2.28 -1.63 -3.19
N VAL A 79 3.03 -2.05 -4.19
CA VAL A 79 4.49 -1.95 -4.22
C VAL A 79 4.95 -1.15 -5.43
N ARG A 80 5.92 -0.30 -5.22
CA ARG A 80 6.58 0.57 -6.19
C ARG A 80 8.08 0.23 -6.21
N PRO A 81 8.50 -0.76 -7.02
CA PRO A 81 9.89 -1.25 -6.99
C PRO A 81 10.93 -0.15 -7.28
N LEU A 82 10.58 0.83 -8.11
CA LEU A 82 11.44 1.95 -8.48
C LEU A 82 11.22 3.22 -7.63
N ALA A 83 10.65 3.10 -6.43
CA ALA A 83 10.31 4.25 -5.58
C ALA A 83 11.48 5.20 -5.31
N LEU A 84 12.69 4.67 -5.20
CA LEU A 84 13.88 5.50 -4.90
C LEU A 84 14.37 6.34 -6.08
N THR A 85 13.93 6.06 -7.29
CA THR A 85 14.21 6.88 -8.49
C THR A 85 13.22 8.01 -8.65
N HIS A 86 12.05 7.94 -8.01
CA HIS A 86 11.01 8.94 -8.08
C HIS A 86 11.14 9.95 -6.93
N PRO A 87 11.30 11.27 -7.19
CA PRO A 87 11.60 12.27 -6.15
C PRO A 87 10.61 12.29 -4.98
N TYR A 88 9.31 12.25 -5.27
CA TYR A 88 8.26 12.24 -4.24
C TYR A 88 8.28 10.95 -3.42
N LEU A 89 8.33 9.78 -4.08
CA LEU A 89 8.31 8.48 -3.39
C LEU A 89 9.56 8.27 -2.54
N LYS A 90 10.72 8.65 -3.06
CA LYS A 90 11.98 8.62 -2.30
C LYS A 90 11.90 9.42 -1.01
N ARG A 91 11.16 10.53 -1.01
CA ARG A 91 11.07 11.43 0.14
C ARG A 91 9.88 11.09 1.05
N PHE A 92 8.69 10.91 0.50
CA PHE A 92 7.42 10.88 1.25
C PHE A 92 6.63 9.58 1.13
N GLY A 93 6.65 8.91 -0.03
CA GLY A 93 5.74 7.79 -0.30
C GLY A 93 6.32 6.40 -0.04
N GLY A 94 7.66 6.24 -0.14
CA GLY A 94 8.32 4.94 0.00
C GLY A 94 7.92 3.91 -1.07
N HIS A 95 8.34 2.66 -0.84
CA HIS A 95 8.07 1.54 -1.75
C HIS A 95 6.66 0.95 -1.60
N ILE A 96 6.08 1.02 -0.41
CA ILE A 96 4.83 0.33 -0.07
C ILE A 96 3.83 1.30 0.54
N GLY A 97 2.60 1.25 0.07
CA GLY A 97 1.42 1.82 0.72
C GLY A 97 0.43 0.70 1.01
N TYR A 98 -0.31 0.79 2.11
CA TYR A 98 -1.30 -0.23 2.48
C TYR A 98 -2.38 0.30 3.39
N SER A 99 -3.52 -0.39 3.39
CA SER A 99 -4.62 -0.16 4.33
C SER A 99 -5.35 -1.47 4.65
N ILE A 100 -6.02 -1.48 5.81
CA ILE A 100 -6.76 -2.64 6.32
C ILE A 100 -8.20 -2.24 6.56
N LYS A 101 -9.14 -3.10 6.14
CA LYS A 101 -10.57 -2.97 6.39
C LYS A 101 -10.81 -2.73 7.90
N PRO A 102 -11.61 -1.74 8.31
CA PRO A 102 -11.75 -1.37 9.72
C PRO A 102 -12.05 -2.54 10.66
N SER A 103 -12.95 -3.45 10.25
CA SER A 103 -13.34 -4.63 11.01
C SER A 103 -12.22 -5.66 11.23
N TRP A 104 -11.14 -5.59 10.43
CA TRP A 104 -10.02 -6.52 10.45
C TRP A 104 -8.75 -5.96 11.11
N ARG A 105 -8.83 -4.74 11.65
CA ARG A 105 -7.71 -4.10 12.35
C ARG A 105 -7.48 -4.74 13.71
N ARG A 106 -6.24 -4.66 14.20
CA ARG A 106 -5.78 -5.20 15.49
C ARG A 106 -5.87 -6.73 15.64
N HIS A 107 -6.06 -7.44 14.52
CA HIS A 107 -6.04 -8.91 14.45
C HIS A 107 -4.75 -9.46 13.80
N GLY A 108 -3.69 -8.64 13.71
CA GLY A 108 -2.43 -9.06 13.07
C GLY A 108 -2.43 -9.02 11.54
N VAL A 109 -3.56 -8.74 10.90
CA VAL A 109 -3.73 -8.75 9.44
C VAL A 109 -2.72 -7.85 8.74
N GLY A 110 -2.54 -6.61 9.19
CA GLY A 110 -1.58 -5.68 8.60
C GLY A 110 -0.14 -6.16 8.70
N THR A 111 0.24 -6.77 9.84
CA THR A 111 1.58 -7.32 10.03
C THR A 111 1.83 -8.50 9.10
N GLY A 112 0.87 -9.43 8.99
CA GLY A 112 0.97 -10.57 8.08
C GLY A 112 0.98 -10.14 6.61
N MET A 113 0.12 -9.21 6.23
CA MET A 113 0.07 -8.68 4.86
C MET A 113 1.39 -8.03 4.45
N LEU A 114 1.98 -7.19 5.32
CA LEU A 114 3.28 -6.58 5.04
C LEU A 114 4.37 -7.66 4.99
N HIS A 115 4.38 -8.63 5.90
CA HIS A 115 5.33 -9.74 5.87
C HIS A 115 5.33 -10.49 4.52
N ASP A 116 4.13 -10.86 4.04
CA ASP A 116 3.99 -11.55 2.75
C ASP A 116 4.48 -10.68 1.58
N MET A 117 4.18 -9.37 1.60
CA MET A 117 4.65 -8.42 0.58
C MET A 117 6.16 -8.27 0.58
N LEU A 118 6.82 -8.28 1.74
CA LEU A 118 8.29 -8.22 1.81
C LEU A 118 8.94 -9.44 1.15
N GLY A 119 8.31 -10.63 1.27
CA GLY A 119 8.72 -11.83 0.52
C GLY A 119 8.65 -11.63 -1.00
N ILE A 120 7.55 -11.07 -1.50
CA ILE A 120 7.39 -10.72 -2.93
C ILE A 120 8.43 -9.67 -3.35
N CYS A 121 8.66 -8.64 -2.53
CA CYS A 121 9.66 -7.61 -2.82
C CYS A 121 11.06 -8.20 -3.03
N ARG A 122 11.45 -9.17 -2.19
CA ARG A 122 12.74 -9.86 -2.31
C ARG A 122 12.79 -10.77 -3.54
N ASN A 123 11.79 -11.65 -3.69
CA ASN A 123 11.85 -12.76 -4.63
C ASN A 123 11.52 -12.34 -6.06
N ASP A 124 10.52 -11.48 -6.24
CA ASP A 124 9.96 -11.13 -7.55
C ASP A 124 10.54 -9.79 -8.08
N TYR A 125 10.83 -8.85 -7.16
CA TYR A 125 11.36 -7.52 -7.54
C TYR A 125 12.84 -7.34 -7.23
N GLY A 126 13.52 -8.30 -6.61
CA GLY A 126 14.96 -8.28 -6.34
C GLY A 126 15.39 -7.14 -5.40
N LEU A 127 14.49 -6.66 -4.55
CA LEU A 127 14.78 -5.59 -3.63
C LEU A 127 15.52 -6.13 -2.39
N ASN A 128 16.53 -5.40 -1.93
CA ASN A 128 17.31 -5.78 -0.75
C ASN A 128 16.84 -5.04 0.52
N ARG A 129 16.16 -3.93 0.33
CA ARG A 129 15.63 -3.11 1.41
C ARG A 129 14.43 -2.30 0.96
N ILE A 130 13.53 -2.03 1.88
CA ILE A 130 12.28 -1.31 1.65
C ILE A 130 12.25 -0.04 2.48
N LEU A 131 11.96 1.10 1.86
CA LEU A 131 11.56 2.33 2.55
C LEU A 131 10.04 2.31 2.69
N ILE A 132 9.55 2.44 3.92
CA ILE A 132 8.12 2.65 4.22
C ILE A 132 8.00 3.92 5.05
N THR A 133 6.93 4.67 4.83
CA THR A 133 6.63 5.89 5.55
C THR A 133 5.25 5.81 6.19
N CYS A 134 5.06 6.48 7.31
CA CYS A 134 3.74 6.68 7.91
C CYS A 134 3.67 8.04 8.60
N ALA A 135 2.47 8.56 8.77
CA ALA A 135 2.27 9.74 9.59
C ALA A 135 2.67 9.47 11.05
N GLU A 136 3.25 10.47 11.73
CA GLU A 136 3.75 10.33 13.11
C GLU A 136 2.65 9.90 14.10
N ASP A 137 1.42 10.30 13.87
CA ASP A 137 0.24 9.94 14.66
C ASP A 137 -0.37 8.59 14.30
N ASN A 138 0.10 7.93 13.21
CA ASN A 138 -0.39 6.62 12.80
C ASN A 138 0.32 5.47 13.54
N GLU A 139 -0.05 5.28 14.82
CA GLU A 139 0.50 4.19 15.63
C GLU A 139 0.26 2.80 15.02
N GLY A 140 -0.86 2.61 14.33
CA GLY A 140 -1.20 1.34 13.70
C GLY A 140 -0.16 0.95 12.66
N SER A 141 0.13 1.86 11.73
CA SER A 141 1.15 1.66 10.70
C SER A 141 2.54 1.52 11.30
N ARG A 142 2.91 2.36 12.27
CA ARG A 142 4.19 2.25 12.97
C ARG A 142 4.42 0.85 13.54
N ARG A 143 3.43 0.28 14.25
CA ARG A 143 3.54 -1.06 14.84
C ARG A 143 3.68 -2.15 13.78
N VAL A 144 2.92 -2.07 12.69
CA VAL A 144 3.02 -2.99 11.56
C VAL A 144 4.43 -2.98 10.97
N ILE A 145 4.99 -1.78 10.74
CA ILE A 145 6.33 -1.60 10.19
C ILE A 145 7.40 -2.16 11.15
N MET A 146 7.33 -1.80 12.43
CA MET A 146 8.31 -2.25 13.43
C MET A 146 8.25 -3.77 13.65
N ASN A 147 7.07 -4.37 13.65
CA ASN A 147 6.89 -5.83 13.77
C ASN A 147 7.47 -6.60 12.57
N ASN A 148 7.71 -5.91 11.46
CA ASN A 148 8.38 -6.44 10.27
C ASN A 148 9.86 -6.01 10.16
N GLY A 149 10.47 -5.61 11.26
CA GLY A 149 11.89 -5.25 11.31
C GLY A 149 12.21 -3.83 10.84
N GLY A 150 11.22 -2.95 10.80
CA GLY A 150 11.41 -1.55 10.43
C GLY A 150 12.27 -0.78 11.44
N VAL A 151 13.31 -0.14 10.92
CA VAL A 151 14.22 0.74 11.70
C VAL A 151 13.97 2.18 11.31
N LEU A 152 13.69 3.03 12.28
CA LEU A 152 13.43 4.46 12.05
C LEU A 152 14.70 5.13 11.50
N GLU A 153 14.60 5.74 10.31
CA GLU A 153 15.63 6.60 9.75
C GLU A 153 15.55 8.02 10.34
N GLY A 154 14.33 8.53 10.49
CA GLY A 154 14.08 9.88 10.97
C GLY A 154 12.66 10.36 10.62
N LYS A 155 12.42 11.64 10.89
CA LYS A 155 11.15 12.33 10.61
C LYS A 155 11.37 13.50 9.68
N ILE A 156 10.42 13.73 8.78
CA ILE A 156 10.42 14.85 7.86
C ILE A 156 9.05 15.54 7.87
N LEU A 157 9.04 16.85 7.69
CA LEU A 157 7.80 17.59 7.49
C LEU A 157 7.26 17.32 6.08
N TYR A 158 5.97 16.99 5.99
CA TYR A 158 5.21 16.94 4.76
C TYR A 158 4.41 18.24 4.60
N PRO A 159 4.92 19.21 3.82
CA PRO A 159 4.36 20.56 3.81
C PRO A 159 2.90 20.67 3.35
N PRO A 160 2.40 19.84 2.40
CA PRO A 160 1.03 19.95 1.94
C PRO A 160 -0.03 19.75 3.03
N GLU A 161 0.28 18.97 4.08
CA GLU A 161 -0.65 18.67 5.18
C GLU A 161 -0.16 19.16 6.53
N ASP A 162 1.00 19.84 6.56
CA ASP A 162 1.69 20.28 7.79
C ASP A 162 1.83 19.15 8.83
N LYS A 163 2.16 17.94 8.34
CA LYS A 163 2.31 16.74 9.16
C LYS A 163 3.73 16.21 9.17
N MET A 164 4.14 15.67 10.29
CA MET A 164 5.39 14.90 10.37
C MET A 164 5.18 13.49 9.84
N ILE A 165 6.10 13.06 8.98
CA ILE A 165 6.16 11.70 8.44
C ILE A 165 7.40 11.01 8.99
N GLU A 166 7.21 9.83 9.56
CA GLU A 166 8.26 8.91 9.97
C GLU A 166 8.67 8.04 8.78
N ARG A 167 9.97 7.82 8.66
CA ARG A 167 10.60 7.05 7.58
C ARG A 167 11.30 5.86 8.19
N TYR A 168 11.01 4.67 7.68
CA TYR A 168 11.55 3.40 8.18
C TYR A 168 12.20 2.61 7.05
N TRP A 169 13.31 1.95 7.37
CA TRP A 169 13.94 0.97 6.50
C TRP A 169 13.74 -0.43 7.03
N ILE A 170 13.37 -1.35 6.15
CA ILE A 170 13.33 -2.80 6.39
C ILE A 170 14.35 -3.44 5.49
N SER A 171 15.27 -4.23 6.04
CA SER A 171 16.21 -5.08 5.29
C SER A 171 15.53 -6.40 4.94
N LEU A 172 15.69 -6.89 3.70
CA LEU A 172 15.07 -8.10 3.19
C LEU A 172 16.03 -9.29 3.17
#